data_39b3231079134f750a583e62f80be0a9
#
_entry.id   39b3231079134f750a583e62f80be0a9
#
_cell.length_a   1.000
_cell.length_b   1.000
_cell.length_c   1.000
_cell.angle_alpha   90.00
_cell.angle_beta   90.00
_cell.angle_gamma   90.00
#
_symmetry.space_group_name_H-M   'P 1'
#
loop_
_entity.id
_entity.type
_entity.pdbx_description
1 polymer ?
#
loop_
_entity_poly.entity_id
_entity_poly.type
_entity_poly.pdbx_seq_one_letter_code
_entity_poly.pdbx_strand_id
1 'polypeptide(L)'
;MSKKVLAVDIDGTITLNGWGTIHLEALKKLRHLKDDGHKIILVTGRSSVEGYLLSIFGGLTHFAVGENGGCITYDDIMKHKIIGNKAECVQALAFLQSRVDGNIKEKQVFPRMTEVVLERTFDIIKAQKILDDEGLNVGLFDSGYAFHINSKGVDKGTGFLEALKMLDCNVEDAIAIGDSETDIPLFKTVSNNIAVKNSIPELKKIAKIVTTKESGEGVLEGLDMISSEL
;
A
#
# COMPACT_ATOMS: atom_id res chain seq x y z
N MET A 1 -25.29 -11.74 4.42
CA MET A 1 -23.84 -11.99 4.54
C MET A 1 -23.22 -10.87 5.35
N SER A 2 -22.11 -11.12 6.08
CA SER A 2 -21.39 -10.05 6.78
C SER A 2 -20.79 -9.08 5.76
N LYS A 3 -20.74 -7.79 6.10
CA LYS A 3 -20.13 -6.81 5.20
C LYS A 3 -18.62 -6.94 5.26
N LYS A 4 -17.99 -6.98 4.09
CA LYS A 4 -16.54 -7.14 3.94
C LYS A 4 -15.81 -5.80 3.89
N VAL A 5 -14.52 -5.84 4.22
CA VAL A 5 -13.60 -4.70 4.06
C VAL A 5 -12.52 -5.09 3.05
N LEU A 6 -12.50 -4.44 1.90
CA LEU A 6 -11.51 -4.69 0.86
C LEU A 6 -10.35 -3.71 0.98
N ALA A 7 -9.15 -4.24 1.21
CA ALA A 7 -7.90 -3.52 1.12
C ALA A 7 -7.36 -3.68 -0.31
N VAL A 8 -7.32 -2.62 -1.08
CA VAL A 8 -6.97 -2.67 -2.50
C VAL A 8 -5.76 -1.78 -2.77
N ASP A 9 -4.69 -2.37 -3.29
CA ASP A 9 -3.55 -1.61 -3.80
C ASP A 9 -3.91 -0.85 -5.09
N ILE A 10 -3.13 0.17 -5.42
CA ILE A 10 -3.38 1.04 -6.58
C ILE A 10 -2.51 0.64 -7.77
N ASP A 11 -1.19 0.84 -7.65
CA ASP A 11 -0.27 0.75 -8.78
C ASP A 11 0.08 -0.69 -9.13
N GLY A 12 -0.22 -1.11 -10.36
CA GLY A 12 -0.09 -2.50 -10.79
C GLY A 12 -1.28 -3.38 -10.43
N THR A 13 -2.16 -2.92 -9.55
CA THR A 13 -3.37 -3.64 -9.11
C THR A 13 -4.63 -3.10 -9.78
N ILE A 14 -5.05 -1.86 -9.51
CA ILE A 14 -6.21 -1.25 -10.20
C ILE A 14 -5.82 -0.30 -11.33
N THR A 15 -4.52 -0.07 -11.54
CA THR A 15 -4.03 0.73 -12.67
C THR A 15 -3.62 -0.15 -13.84
N LEU A 16 -3.73 0.40 -15.05
CA LEU A 16 -3.22 -0.22 -16.27
C LEU A 16 -1.69 -0.08 -16.29
N ASN A 17 -0.97 -1.21 -16.22
CA ASN A 17 0.48 -1.30 -16.45
C ASN A 17 1.36 -0.32 -15.63
N GLY A 18 0.98 0.02 -14.41
CA GLY A 18 1.78 0.88 -13.53
C GLY A 18 1.89 2.36 -13.95
N TRP A 19 1.18 2.80 -14.98
CA TRP A 19 1.23 4.18 -15.49
C TRP A 19 0.25 5.14 -14.78
N GLY A 20 -0.36 4.71 -13.70
CA GLY A 20 -1.30 5.53 -12.93
C GLY A 20 -2.68 5.69 -13.59
N THR A 21 -2.92 5.09 -14.75
CA THR A 21 -4.23 5.10 -15.40
C THR A 21 -5.14 4.06 -14.76
N ILE A 22 -6.22 4.50 -14.15
CA ILE A 22 -7.17 3.61 -13.46
C ILE A 22 -7.96 2.75 -14.46
N HIS A 23 -8.11 1.48 -14.17
CA HIS A 23 -9.00 0.57 -14.87
C HIS A 23 -10.46 0.85 -14.46
N LEU A 24 -11.22 1.53 -15.34
CA LEU A 24 -12.54 2.07 -14.98
C LEU A 24 -13.56 1.01 -14.59
N GLU A 25 -13.58 -0.16 -15.23
CA GLU A 25 -14.53 -1.23 -14.88
C GLU A 25 -14.19 -1.85 -13.51
N ALA A 26 -12.90 -2.00 -13.14
CA ALA A 26 -12.52 -2.44 -11.81
C ALA A 26 -12.95 -1.41 -10.75
N LEU A 27 -12.73 -0.12 -11.00
CA LEU A 27 -13.18 0.95 -10.10
C LEU A 27 -14.70 0.95 -9.95
N LYS A 28 -15.44 0.75 -11.05
CA LYS A 28 -16.91 0.64 -11.05
C LYS A 28 -17.38 -0.56 -10.24
N LYS A 29 -16.73 -1.72 -10.37
CA LYS A 29 -17.07 -2.92 -9.57
C LYS A 29 -16.85 -2.68 -8.08
N LEU A 30 -15.71 -2.06 -7.70
CA LEU A 30 -15.41 -1.68 -6.32
C LEU A 30 -16.43 -0.68 -5.76
N ARG A 31 -16.88 0.29 -6.58
CA ARG A 31 -17.94 1.23 -6.20
C ARG A 31 -19.27 0.51 -5.95
N HIS A 32 -19.66 -0.43 -6.79
CA HIS A 32 -20.89 -1.22 -6.57
C HIS A 32 -20.81 -1.99 -5.25
N LEU A 33 -19.69 -2.64 -4.95
CA LEU A 33 -19.49 -3.31 -3.66
C LEU A 33 -19.62 -2.35 -2.48
N LYS A 34 -19.08 -1.13 -2.61
CA LYS A 34 -19.24 -0.09 -1.58
C LYS A 34 -20.72 0.33 -1.45
N ASP A 35 -21.46 0.46 -2.56
CA ASP A 35 -22.88 0.81 -2.55
C ASP A 35 -23.74 -0.32 -1.95
N ASP A 36 -23.31 -1.57 -2.09
CA ASP A 36 -23.88 -2.76 -1.44
C ASP A 36 -23.53 -2.84 0.06
N GLY A 37 -22.73 -1.88 0.58
CA GLY A 37 -22.42 -1.72 2.00
C GLY A 37 -21.10 -2.30 2.46
N HIS A 38 -20.26 -2.82 1.55
CA HIS A 38 -18.87 -3.17 1.85
C HIS A 38 -18.03 -1.91 2.03
N LYS A 39 -16.88 -2.02 2.69
CA LYS A 39 -15.90 -0.93 2.78
C LYS A 39 -14.75 -1.19 1.82
N ILE A 40 -14.40 -0.20 1.00
CA ILE A 40 -13.28 -0.28 0.05
C ILE A 40 -12.22 0.73 0.49
N ILE A 41 -11.08 0.24 0.94
CA ILE A 41 -9.96 1.04 1.43
C ILE A 41 -8.80 0.88 0.46
N LEU A 42 -8.31 1.98 -0.09
CA LEU A 42 -7.09 1.98 -0.88
C LEU A 42 -5.88 1.93 0.06
N VAL A 43 -4.96 0.97 -0.18
CA VAL A 43 -3.75 0.74 0.63
C VAL A 43 -2.54 0.80 -0.30
N THR A 44 -1.76 1.89 -0.25
CA THR A 44 -0.83 2.24 -1.31
C THR A 44 0.53 2.74 -0.79
N GLY A 45 1.57 2.62 -1.63
CA GLY A 45 2.85 3.33 -1.46
C GLY A 45 2.80 4.81 -1.86
N ARG A 46 1.71 5.29 -2.49
CA ARG A 46 1.49 6.72 -2.72
C ARG A 46 1.21 7.45 -1.41
N SER A 47 1.14 8.79 -1.45
CA SER A 47 0.67 9.53 -0.26
C SER A 47 -0.76 9.11 0.10
N SER A 48 -1.09 9.16 1.38
CA SER A 48 -2.46 8.89 1.84
C SER A 48 -3.48 9.88 1.25
N VAL A 49 -3.05 11.11 0.94
CA VAL A 49 -3.87 12.15 0.29
C VAL A 49 -4.20 11.77 -1.15
N GLU A 50 -3.22 11.26 -1.93
CA GLU A 50 -3.48 10.77 -3.30
C GLU A 50 -4.49 9.61 -3.28
N GLY A 51 -4.29 8.63 -2.39
CA GLY A 51 -5.23 7.51 -2.20
C GLY A 51 -6.62 7.98 -1.77
N TYR A 52 -6.70 8.95 -0.86
CA TYR A 52 -7.96 9.52 -0.38
C TYR A 52 -8.71 10.26 -1.49
N LEU A 53 -8.03 11.08 -2.29
CA LEU A 53 -8.66 11.78 -3.43
C LEU A 53 -9.20 10.77 -4.45
N LEU A 54 -8.44 9.70 -4.75
CA LEU A 54 -8.92 8.64 -5.62
C LEU A 54 -10.16 7.94 -5.02
N SER A 55 -10.18 7.71 -3.71
CA SER A 55 -11.35 7.13 -3.02
C SER A 55 -12.58 8.01 -3.16
N ILE A 56 -12.45 9.32 -2.96
CA ILE A 56 -13.57 10.29 -3.12
C ILE A 56 -14.06 10.32 -4.56
N PHE A 57 -13.18 10.59 -5.51
CA PHE A 57 -13.56 10.70 -6.93
C PHE A 57 -13.99 9.34 -7.51
N GLY A 58 -13.45 8.25 -6.99
CA GLY A 58 -13.85 6.88 -7.31
C GLY A 58 -15.21 6.50 -6.73
N GLY A 59 -15.77 7.24 -5.78
CA GLY A 59 -17.01 6.91 -5.06
C GLY A 59 -16.83 5.71 -4.12
N LEU A 60 -15.63 5.52 -3.56
CA LEU A 60 -15.28 4.49 -2.60
C LEU A 60 -15.49 4.94 -1.16
N THR A 61 -15.03 4.19 -0.18
CA THR A 61 -15.02 4.61 1.22
C THR A 61 -14.04 5.76 1.39
N HIS A 62 -14.44 6.84 2.06
CA HIS A 62 -13.59 8.03 2.28
C HIS A 62 -12.49 7.73 3.30
N PHE A 63 -11.60 6.81 2.93
CA PHE A 63 -10.53 6.30 3.76
C PHE A 63 -9.39 5.77 2.89
N ALA A 64 -8.17 6.12 3.18
CA ALA A 64 -7.01 5.60 2.47
C ALA A 64 -5.80 5.43 3.40
N VAL A 65 -5.11 4.32 3.26
CA VAL A 65 -3.83 4.02 3.90
C VAL A 65 -2.74 4.28 2.88
N GLY A 66 -1.90 5.26 3.11
CA GLY A 66 -0.80 5.64 2.23
C GLY A 66 0.57 5.49 2.88
N GLU A 67 1.60 5.83 2.09
CA GLU A 67 2.98 5.84 2.54
C GLU A 67 3.39 4.48 3.13
N ASN A 68 2.99 3.39 2.42
CA ASN A 68 3.21 2.02 2.85
C ASN A 68 2.74 1.74 4.29
N GLY A 69 1.62 2.33 4.71
CA GLY A 69 1.06 2.15 6.06
C GLY A 69 1.36 3.28 7.03
N GLY A 70 2.22 4.23 6.65
CA GLY A 70 2.68 5.30 7.53
C GLY A 70 1.64 6.35 7.88
N CYS A 71 0.67 6.58 7.00
CA CYS A 71 -0.34 7.63 7.17
C CYS A 71 -1.71 7.17 6.68
N ILE A 72 -2.75 7.49 7.43
CA ILE A 72 -4.15 7.28 7.03
C ILE A 72 -4.81 8.65 6.87
N THR A 73 -5.43 8.89 5.71
CA THR A 73 -6.31 10.06 5.49
C THR A 73 -7.76 9.58 5.45
N TYR A 74 -8.65 10.24 6.21
CA TYR A 74 -10.03 9.79 6.40
C TYR A 74 -11.00 10.95 6.62
N ASP A 75 -12.29 10.74 6.29
CA ASP A 75 -13.40 11.69 6.38
C ASP A 75 -13.19 13.02 5.65
N ASP A 76 -12.07 13.69 5.87
CA ASP A 76 -11.69 14.97 5.29
C ASP A 76 -10.23 14.94 4.85
N ILE A 77 -9.89 15.64 3.76
CA ILE A 77 -8.54 15.68 3.20
C ILE A 77 -7.47 16.18 4.19
N MET A 78 -7.88 16.94 5.20
CA MET A 78 -6.99 17.49 6.24
C MET A 78 -6.95 16.63 7.50
N LYS A 79 -7.72 15.54 7.56
CA LYS A 79 -7.69 14.60 8.69
C LYS A 79 -6.74 13.46 8.43
N HIS A 80 -5.71 13.37 9.24
CA HIS A 80 -4.68 12.34 9.14
C HIS A 80 -4.45 11.64 10.46
N LYS A 81 -4.32 10.31 10.40
CA LYS A 81 -3.72 9.51 11.46
C LYS A 81 -2.29 9.20 11.07
N ILE A 82 -1.35 9.78 11.78
CA ILE A 82 0.10 9.56 11.58
C ILE A 82 0.51 8.32 12.37
N ILE A 83 1.19 7.38 11.70
CA ILE A 83 1.70 6.12 12.26
C ILE A 83 3.23 6.11 12.20
N GLY A 84 3.83 6.47 11.05
CA GLY A 84 5.26 6.59 10.88
C GLY A 84 5.84 7.88 11.47
N ASN A 85 7.16 7.95 11.61
CA ASN A 85 7.90 9.10 12.11
C ASN A 85 8.80 9.71 11.03
N LYS A 86 8.33 10.78 10.39
CA LYS A 86 9.08 11.49 9.35
C LYS A 86 10.47 11.97 9.80
N ALA A 87 10.59 12.42 11.05
CA ALA A 87 11.85 12.96 11.55
C ALA A 87 12.94 11.87 11.61
N GLU A 88 12.61 10.65 12.02
CA GLU A 88 13.54 9.52 11.99
C GLU A 88 13.96 9.17 10.55
N CYS A 89 13.04 9.20 9.60
CA CYS A 89 13.34 8.94 8.19
C CYS A 89 14.28 10.00 7.59
N VAL A 90 14.07 11.28 7.92
CA VAL A 90 14.96 12.39 7.50
C VAL A 90 16.35 12.25 8.14
N GLN A 91 16.43 11.90 9.42
CA GLN A 91 17.71 11.63 10.10
C GLN A 91 18.44 10.46 9.42
N ALA A 92 17.74 9.38 9.10
CA ALA A 92 18.32 8.24 8.40
C ALA A 92 18.84 8.61 7.01
N LEU A 93 18.12 9.44 6.26
CA LEU A 93 18.59 9.96 4.97
C LEU A 93 19.91 10.74 5.13
N ALA A 94 19.96 11.70 6.05
CA ALA A 94 21.15 12.51 6.29
C ALA A 94 22.35 11.63 6.69
N PHE A 95 22.11 10.60 7.50
CA PHE A 95 23.13 9.63 7.89
C PHE A 95 23.64 8.82 6.67
N LEU A 96 22.74 8.28 5.84
CA LEU A 96 23.14 7.55 4.63
C LEU A 96 23.95 8.43 3.67
N GLN A 97 23.52 9.68 3.45
CA GLN A 97 24.25 10.64 2.59
C GLN A 97 25.68 10.90 3.06
N SER A 98 25.95 10.75 4.35
CA SER A 98 27.29 10.92 4.94
C SER A 98 28.18 9.66 4.90
N ARG A 99 27.60 8.48 4.67
CA ARG A 99 28.28 7.17 4.84
C ARG A 99 28.33 6.31 3.60
N VAL A 100 27.38 6.51 2.68
CA VAL A 100 27.30 5.71 1.45
C VAL A 100 27.99 6.48 0.33
N ASP A 101 28.99 5.84 -0.29
CA ASP A 101 29.58 6.34 -1.53
C ASP A 101 28.53 6.26 -2.64
N GLY A 102 28.01 7.40 -3.03
CA GLY A 102 26.98 7.49 -4.07
C GLY A 102 26.06 8.69 -3.86
N ASN A 103 25.35 9.03 -4.90
CA ASN A 103 24.48 10.20 -4.90
C ASN A 103 23.08 9.79 -4.42
N ILE A 104 22.87 9.67 -3.10
CA ILE A 104 21.56 9.39 -2.52
C ILE A 104 20.72 10.66 -2.63
N LYS A 105 19.69 10.62 -3.48
CA LYS A 105 18.78 11.73 -3.76
C LYS A 105 17.37 11.39 -3.37
N GLU A 106 16.68 12.37 -2.80
CA GLU A 106 15.23 12.31 -2.69
C GLU A 106 14.61 12.34 -4.08
N LYS A 107 13.62 11.47 -4.27
CA LYS A 107 12.80 11.46 -5.48
C LYS A 107 11.70 12.49 -5.34
N GLN A 108 11.49 13.31 -6.39
CA GLN A 108 10.38 14.25 -6.42
C GLN A 108 9.06 13.49 -6.59
N VAL A 109 8.27 13.49 -5.53
CA VAL A 109 6.94 12.89 -5.46
C VAL A 109 5.98 13.84 -4.75
N PHE A 110 4.68 13.53 -4.74
CA PHE A 110 3.74 14.26 -3.90
C PHE A 110 4.21 14.23 -2.43
N PRO A 111 4.05 15.32 -1.64
CA PRO A 111 4.56 15.40 -0.28
C PRO A 111 4.18 14.20 0.60
N ARG A 112 5.14 13.70 1.36
CA ARG A 112 5.00 12.58 2.31
C ARG A 112 5.00 13.10 3.74
N MET A 113 4.14 12.53 4.59
CA MET A 113 4.03 12.91 5.99
C MET A 113 4.91 12.05 6.91
N THR A 114 5.26 10.82 6.50
CA THR A 114 5.88 9.83 7.39
C THR A 114 7.11 9.16 6.81
N GLU A 115 7.28 9.13 5.49
CA GLU A 115 8.38 8.43 4.80
C GLU A 115 9.27 9.41 4.02
N VAL A 116 10.46 8.95 3.64
CA VAL A 116 11.32 9.61 2.64
C VAL A 116 11.41 8.70 1.42
N VAL A 117 11.18 9.27 0.23
CA VAL A 117 11.23 8.54 -1.05
C VAL A 117 12.52 8.90 -1.77
N LEU A 118 13.27 7.90 -2.23
CA LEU A 118 14.59 8.06 -2.81
C LEU A 118 14.67 7.50 -4.23
N GLU A 119 15.58 8.05 -5.02
CA GLU A 119 15.96 7.47 -6.30
C GLU A 119 16.66 6.11 -6.08
N ARG A 120 16.45 5.16 -7.02
CA ARG A 120 17.05 3.82 -6.98
C ARG A 120 18.49 3.83 -7.52
N THR A 121 19.40 4.57 -6.86
CA THR A 121 20.76 4.85 -7.35
C THR A 121 21.87 4.25 -6.49
N PHE A 122 21.52 3.46 -5.46
CA PHE A 122 22.48 2.88 -4.51
C PHE A 122 22.10 1.43 -4.15
N ASP A 123 23.01 0.73 -3.48
CA ASP A 123 22.78 -0.63 -2.99
C ASP A 123 21.93 -0.58 -1.70
N ILE A 124 20.65 -0.93 -1.82
CA ILE A 124 19.68 -0.88 -0.73
C ILE A 124 20.05 -1.82 0.43
N ILE A 125 20.67 -2.99 0.13
CA ILE A 125 21.04 -3.99 1.14
C ILE A 125 22.19 -3.45 2.00
N LYS A 126 23.20 -2.87 1.35
CA LYS A 126 24.31 -2.24 2.07
C LYS A 126 23.83 -1.02 2.89
N ALA A 127 22.94 -0.21 2.32
CA ALA A 127 22.38 0.94 3.01
C ALA A 127 21.57 0.52 4.24
N GLN A 128 20.72 -0.52 4.14
CA GLN A 128 19.97 -1.05 5.28
C GLN A 128 20.92 -1.52 6.40
N LYS A 129 21.99 -2.24 6.05
CA LYS A 129 22.97 -2.69 7.04
C LYS A 129 23.62 -1.51 7.77
N ILE A 130 23.96 -0.45 7.06
CA ILE A 130 24.56 0.76 7.66
C ILE A 130 23.58 1.40 8.67
N LEU A 131 22.27 1.44 8.35
CA LEU A 131 21.25 1.97 9.26
C LEU A 131 21.06 1.07 10.49
N ASP A 132 21.09 -0.25 10.31
CA ASP A 132 20.96 -1.23 11.40
C ASP A 132 22.19 -1.18 12.34
N ASP A 133 23.40 -1.06 11.80
CA ASP A 133 24.66 -0.96 12.56
C ASP A 133 24.70 0.32 13.41
N GLU A 134 24.06 1.40 12.96
CA GLU A 134 23.91 2.67 13.74
C GLU A 134 22.73 2.60 14.73
N GLY A 135 21.88 1.57 14.65
CA GLY A 135 20.72 1.40 15.53
C GLY A 135 19.55 2.34 15.21
N LEU A 136 19.47 2.84 13.97
CA LEU A 136 18.35 3.67 13.54
C LEU A 136 17.08 2.83 13.36
N ASN A 137 15.96 3.34 13.89
CA ASN A 137 14.68 2.62 13.91
C ASN A 137 13.88 2.81 12.60
N VAL A 138 14.54 2.55 11.46
CA VAL A 138 13.95 2.68 10.13
C VAL A 138 14.23 1.45 9.27
N GLY A 139 13.40 1.24 8.25
CA GLY A 139 13.57 0.23 7.22
C GLY A 139 13.64 0.84 5.83
N LEU A 140 14.42 0.22 4.93
CA LEU A 140 14.46 0.54 3.51
C LEU A 140 13.66 -0.49 2.74
N PHE A 141 12.78 -0.02 1.85
CA PHE A 141 11.94 -0.85 0.99
C PHE A 141 12.10 -0.46 -0.47
N ASP A 142 12.07 -1.44 -1.37
CA ASP A 142 12.06 -1.22 -2.81
C ASP A 142 10.65 -1.50 -3.36
N SER A 143 9.98 -0.48 -3.86
CA SER A 143 8.69 -0.61 -4.52
C SER A 143 8.79 -0.93 -6.02
N GLY A 144 10.00 -1.13 -6.55
CA GLY A 144 10.25 -1.21 -7.98
C GLY A 144 10.28 0.16 -8.68
N TYR A 145 9.60 1.15 -8.11
CA TYR A 145 9.55 2.54 -8.60
C TYR A 145 10.55 3.46 -7.87
N ALA A 146 10.73 3.26 -6.56
CA ALA A 146 11.56 4.08 -5.68
C ALA A 146 12.02 3.27 -4.47
N PHE A 147 13.07 3.74 -3.80
CA PHE A 147 13.38 3.29 -2.44
C PHE A 147 12.64 4.16 -1.42
N HIS A 148 12.19 3.56 -0.34
CA HIS A 148 11.44 4.22 0.71
C HIS A 148 12.14 4.01 2.05
N ILE A 149 12.36 5.09 2.81
CA ILE A 149 12.75 5.01 4.22
C ILE A 149 11.50 5.15 5.05
N ASN A 150 11.11 4.10 5.77
CA ASN A 150 9.95 4.09 6.66
C ASN A 150 10.39 3.78 8.08
N SER A 151 9.58 4.16 9.07
CA SER A 151 9.74 3.71 10.45
C SER A 151 9.68 2.19 10.53
N LYS A 152 10.54 1.57 11.32
CA LYS A 152 10.58 0.11 11.49
C LYS A 152 9.25 -0.40 12.07
N GLY A 153 8.71 -1.47 11.48
CA GLY A 153 7.40 -2.02 11.86
C GLY A 153 6.19 -1.29 11.28
N VAL A 154 6.41 -0.28 10.44
CA VAL A 154 5.35 0.39 9.68
C VAL A 154 5.35 -0.15 8.26
N ASP A 155 4.26 -0.80 7.87
CA ASP A 155 4.02 -1.40 6.56
C ASP A 155 2.53 -1.39 6.21
N LYS A 156 2.17 -1.83 4.99
CA LYS A 156 0.76 -1.84 4.55
C LYS A 156 -0.15 -2.68 5.45
N GLY A 157 0.37 -3.76 6.05
CA GLY A 157 -0.38 -4.61 6.98
C GLY A 157 -0.70 -3.91 8.28
N THR A 158 0.31 -3.32 8.93
CA THR A 158 0.14 -2.57 10.18
C THR A 158 -0.73 -1.33 10.02
N GLY A 159 -0.55 -0.58 8.92
CA GLY A 159 -1.40 0.56 8.57
C GLY A 159 -2.86 0.16 8.33
N PHE A 160 -3.09 -0.97 7.66
CA PHE A 160 -4.43 -1.49 7.43
C PHE A 160 -5.11 -1.97 8.70
N LEU A 161 -4.37 -2.64 9.61
CA LEU A 161 -4.91 -3.02 10.94
C LEU A 161 -5.36 -1.79 11.73
N GLU A 162 -4.63 -0.70 11.67
CA GLU A 162 -5.05 0.54 12.33
C GLU A 162 -6.30 1.13 11.66
N ALA A 163 -6.40 1.05 10.32
CA ALA A 163 -7.60 1.46 9.59
C ALA A 163 -8.83 0.62 10.00
N LEU A 164 -8.68 -0.70 10.16
CA LEU A 164 -9.76 -1.58 10.64
C LEU A 164 -10.23 -1.19 12.04
N LYS A 165 -9.32 -0.90 12.97
CA LYS A 165 -9.67 -0.40 14.31
C LYS A 165 -10.46 0.90 14.27
N MET A 166 -10.02 1.86 13.43
CA MET A 166 -10.72 3.15 13.29
C MET A 166 -12.13 2.99 12.71
N LEU A 167 -12.37 1.93 11.94
CA LEU A 167 -13.65 1.63 11.29
C LEU A 167 -14.51 0.63 12.07
N ASP A 168 -14.04 0.17 13.22
CA ASP A 168 -14.68 -0.89 14.03
C ASP A 168 -14.99 -2.15 13.20
N CYS A 169 -13.96 -2.63 12.48
CA CYS A 169 -14.05 -3.79 11.59
C CYS A 169 -13.07 -4.88 12.01
N ASN A 170 -13.45 -6.14 11.76
CA ASN A 170 -12.62 -7.30 12.06
C ASN A 170 -11.74 -7.69 10.87
N VAL A 171 -10.54 -8.18 11.15
CA VAL A 171 -9.60 -8.65 10.12
C VAL A 171 -10.10 -9.90 9.39
N GLU A 172 -10.91 -10.72 10.03
CA GLU A 172 -11.56 -11.92 9.46
C GLU A 172 -12.54 -11.58 8.35
N ASP A 173 -13.10 -10.37 8.35
CA ASP A 173 -13.97 -9.86 7.29
C ASP A 173 -13.20 -9.13 6.19
N ALA A 174 -11.87 -9.05 6.31
CA ALA A 174 -11.04 -8.35 5.34
C ALA A 174 -10.67 -9.24 4.13
N ILE A 175 -10.51 -8.58 2.97
CA ILE A 175 -9.99 -9.15 1.74
C ILE A 175 -8.90 -8.20 1.21
N ALA A 176 -7.70 -8.71 0.93
CA ALA A 176 -6.60 -7.93 0.38
C ALA A 176 -6.40 -8.22 -1.11
N ILE A 177 -6.11 -7.19 -1.91
CA ILE A 177 -5.80 -7.32 -3.33
C ILE A 177 -4.54 -6.52 -3.64
N GLY A 178 -3.52 -7.14 -4.25
CA GLY A 178 -2.23 -6.50 -4.49
C GLY A 178 -1.36 -7.24 -5.50
N ASP A 179 -0.17 -6.69 -5.79
CA ASP A 179 0.74 -7.24 -6.79
C ASP A 179 2.24 -7.16 -6.45
N SER A 180 2.63 -6.35 -5.47
CA SER A 180 4.03 -5.98 -5.25
C SER A 180 4.62 -6.54 -3.93
N GLU A 181 5.91 -6.33 -3.74
CA GLU A 181 6.63 -6.70 -2.51
C GLU A 181 6.04 -5.98 -1.28
N THR A 182 5.60 -4.74 -1.45
CA THR A 182 5.01 -3.94 -0.36
C THR A 182 3.66 -4.47 0.11
N ASP A 183 3.01 -5.38 -0.65
CA ASP A 183 1.75 -6.04 -0.28
C ASP A 183 1.97 -7.31 0.56
N ILE A 184 3.19 -7.85 0.62
CA ILE A 184 3.49 -9.06 1.40
C ILE A 184 3.06 -8.93 2.88
N PRO A 185 3.36 -7.83 3.61
CA PRO A 185 2.87 -7.65 4.97
C PRO A 185 1.34 -7.63 5.06
N LEU A 186 0.66 -6.97 4.12
CA LEU A 186 -0.81 -6.94 4.05
C LEU A 186 -1.39 -8.34 3.85
N PHE A 187 -0.82 -9.15 2.94
CA PHE A 187 -1.27 -10.52 2.68
C PHE A 187 -1.00 -11.48 3.86
N LYS A 188 0.06 -11.24 4.64
CA LYS A 188 0.31 -11.97 5.89
C LYS A 188 -0.69 -11.60 6.99
N THR A 189 -1.20 -10.38 6.97
CA THR A 189 -2.19 -9.89 7.94
C THR A 189 -3.60 -10.36 7.59
N VAL A 190 -3.95 -10.36 6.29
CA VAL A 190 -5.28 -10.70 5.80
C VAL A 190 -5.23 -12.06 5.11
N SER A 191 -5.88 -13.07 5.70
CA SER A 191 -5.87 -14.44 5.18
C SER A 191 -6.68 -14.63 3.89
N ASN A 192 -7.68 -13.79 3.62
CA ASN A 192 -8.41 -13.77 2.36
C ASN A 192 -7.76 -12.75 1.43
N ASN A 193 -6.95 -13.22 0.48
CA ASN A 193 -6.18 -12.32 -0.37
C ASN A 193 -6.11 -12.82 -1.82
N ILE A 194 -5.95 -11.87 -2.75
CA ILE A 194 -5.99 -12.06 -4.19
C ILE A 194 -4.76 -11.38 -4.80
N ALA A 195 -3.85 -12.17 -5.36
CA ALA A 195 -2.74 -11.67 -6.15
C ALA A 195 -3.13 -11.63 -7.63
N VAL A 196 -3.00 -10.48 -8.28
CA VAL A 196 -3.23 -10.38 -9.72
C VAL A 196 -2.09 -11.04 -10.51
N LYS A 197 -2.32 -11.43 -11.78
CA LYS A 197 -1.35 -12.19 -12.57
C LYS A 197 0.04 -11.55 -12.67
N ASN A 198 0.12 -10.22 -12.74
CA ASN A 198 1.39 -9.50 -12.79
C ASN A 198 2.11 -9.42 -11.44
N SER A 199 1.55 -9.97 -10.37
CA SER A 199 2.19 -9.98 -9.04
C SER A 199 3.55 -10.67 -9.06
N ILE A 200 4.41 -10.25 -8.15
CA ILE A 200 5.71 -10.90 -7.93
C ILE A 200 5.54 -12.35 -7.47
N PRO A 201 6.49 -13.25 -7.78
CA PRO A 201 6.41 -14.67 -7.40
C PRO A 201 6.23 -14.90 -5.90
N GLU A 202 6.85 -14.07 -5.06
CA GLU A 202 6.81 -14.16 -3.60
C GLU A 202 5.40 -13.91 -3.07
N LEU A 203 4.69 -12.92 -3.62
CA LEU A 203 3.31 -12.62 -3.24
C LEU A 203 2.36 -13.73 -3.68
N LYS A 204 2.53 -14.25 -4.91
CA LYS A 204 1.74 -15.37 -5.42
C LYS A 204 1.84 -16.63 -4.58
N LYS A 205 3.01 -16.90 -3.96
CA LYS A 205 3.21 -18.08 -3.09
C LYS A 205 2.36 -18.05 -1.82
N ILE A 206 2.04 -16.87 -1.33
CA ILE A 206 1.25 -16.69 -0.08
C ILE A 206 -0.21 -16.29 -0.35
N ALA A 207 -0.55 -16.04 -1.61
CA ALA A 207 -1.89 -15.67 -2.00
C ALA A 207 -2.86 -16.86 -1.94
N LYS A 208 -4.07 -16.64 -1.40
CA LYS A 208 -5.17 -17.61 -1.44
C LYS A 208 -5.68 -17.80 -2.87
N ILE A 209 -5.73 -16.71 -3.65
CA ILE A 209 -6.16 -16.70 -5.04
C ILE A 209 -5.11 -15.98 -5.88
N VAL A 210 -4.75 -16.57 -7.03
CA VAL A 210 -3.93 -15.93 -8.06
C VAL A 210 -4.75 -15.87 -9.34
N THR A 211 -4.97 -14.67 -9.87
CA THR A 211 -5.77 -14.50 -11.09
C THR A 211 -4.99 -14.83 -12.36
N THR A 212 -5.71 -15.11 -13.44
CA THR A 212 -5.12 -15.37 -14.76
C THR A 212 -4.95 -14.08 -15.57
N LYS A 213 -5.62 -13.00 -15.17
CA LYS A 213 -5.55 -11.67 -15.78
C LYS A 213 -4.72 -10.71 -14.93
N GLU A 214 -4.21 -9.66 -15.57
CA GLU A 214 -3.33 -8.66 -14.97
C GLU A 214 -4.10 -7.44 -14.48
N SER A 215 -3.56 -6.75 -13.47
CA SER A 215 -4.04 -5.44 -13.02
C SER A 215 -5.56 -5.40 -12.80
N GLY A 216 -6.24 -4.35 -13.28
CA GLY A 216 -7.70 -4.18 -13.10
C GLY A 216 -8.55 -5.32 -13.65
N GLU A 217 -8.15 -5.97 -14.75
CA GLU A 217 -8.83 -7.20 -15.24
C GLU A 217 -8.68 -8.36 -14.26
N GLY A 218 -7.50 -8.48 -13.62
CA GLY A 218 -7.25 -9.44 -12.54
C GLY A 218 -8.09 -9.13 -11.30
N VAL A 219 -8.26 -7.87 -10.95
CA VAL A 219 -9.16 -7.46 -9.86
C VAL A 219 -10.59 -7.90 -10.14
N LEU A 220 -11.11 -7.66 -11.36
CA LEU A 220 -12.46 -8.11 -11.76
C LEU A 220 -12.60 -9.62 -11.65
N GLU A 221 -11.67 -10.38 -12.22
CA GLU A 221 -11.64 -11.83 -12.15
C GLU A 221 -11.64 -12.34 -10.70
N GLY A 222 -10.76 -11.78 -9.86
CA GLY A 222 -10.63 -12.17 -8.46
C GLY A 222 -11.90 -11.88 -7.65
N LEU A 223 -12.54 -10.74 -7.86
CA LEU A 223 -13.81 -10.39 -7.22
C LEU A 223 -14.97 -11.30 -7.67
N ASP A 224 -14.98 -11.71 -8.93
CA ASP A 224 -15.98 -12.66 -9.43
C ASP A 224 -15.78 -14.06 -8.84
N MET A 225 -14.53 -14.50 -8.63
CA MET A 225 -14.21 -15.79 -7.98
C MET A 225 -14.71 -15.88 -6.53
N ILE A 226 -14.77 -14.76 -5.82
CA ILE A 226 -15.24 -14.69 -4.42
C ILE A 226 -16.66 -14.10 -4.30
N SER A 227 -17.40 -13.99 -5.39
CA SER A 227 -18.73 -13.35 -5.40
C SER A 227 -19.74 -13.96 -4.42
N SER A 228 -19.59 -15.26 -4.08
CA SER A 228 -20.41 -15.93 -3.07
C SER A 228 -20.03 -15.58 -1.63
N GLU A 229 -18.88 -14.94 -1.40
CA GLU A 229 -18.40 -14.49 -0.08
C GLU A 229 -18.72 -13.00 0.15
N LEU A 230 -19.07 -12.25 -0.91
CA LEU A 230 -19.45 -10.85 -0.94
C LEU A 230 -20.98 -10.69 -0.88
#